data_1638b22d991875b166b7b830aef6b1fb
#
_entry.id   1638b22d991875b166b7b830aef6b1fb
#
_cell.length_a   1.000
_cell.length_b   1.000
_cell.length_c   1.000
_cell.angle_alpha   90.00
_cell.angle_beta   90.00
_cell.angle_gamma   90.00
#
_symmetry.space_group_name_H-M   'P 1'
#
loop_
_entity.id
_entity.type
_entity.pdbx_description
1 polymer ?
#
loop_
_entity_poly.entity_id
_entity_poly.type
_entity_poly.pdbx_seq_one_letter_code
_entity_poly.pdbx_strand_id
1 'polypeptide(L)'
;AERVQRFLQGHFAFRREVVEGRAEPLPVFSDVRALNAPCVNAAYVDMFRKVRGLLEGPETSGLSRMELNARAYLLLSEVLWSTTWLVRRDPEDYDRVAQRVATVILGGFGAPGAAWAPVPMEAPQIELADETAEMFLRAGTALINEEGYAGASVERISARLNLTKGAFYHRNLSKDELIQACFQRSLDVKRDAMRQAERLQVPAGQALASFAVCLVERQVAEEMELVHPTSLNSAPDSLGPRLQRRYDRMSDRVASMICDGVADGSLRPVDVNIAAQMLLSLVASASRLKFWAPGVTPSDAAALYVRPFFDGLIPKG
;
A
#
# COMPACT_ATOMS: atom_id res chain seq x y z
N ALA A 1 4.14 6.23 21.37
CA ALA A 1 2.87 6.68 20.73
C ALA A 1 2.91 8.18 20.36
N GLU A 2 3.19 9.08 21.30
CA GLU A 2 3.09 10.54 21.13
C GLU A 2 3.93 11.09 19.95
N ARG A 3 5.17 10.63 19.75
CA ARG A 3 6.03 11.04 18.63
C ARG A 3 5.41 10.72 17.26
N VAL A 4 4.80 9.55 17.13
CA VAL A 4 4.10 9.15 15.89
C VAL A 4 2.88 10.04 15.67
N GLN A 5 2.11 10.32 16.71
CA GLN A 5 0.95 11.21 16.62
C GLN A 5 1.35 12.61 16.19
N ARG A 6 2.38 13.20 16.79
CA ARG A 6 2.89 14.53 16.39
C ARG A 6 3.42 14.54 14.95
N PHE A 7 4.09 13.47 14.53
CA PHE A 7 4.56 13.32 13.16
C PHE A 7 3.39 13.31 12.16
N LEU A 8 2.33 12.53 12.43
CA LEU A 8 1.14 12.51 11.60
C LEU A 8 0.46 13.89 11.56
N GLN A 9 0.27 14.54 12.71
CA GLN A 9 -0.29 15.89 12.77
C GLN A 9 0.52 16.87 11.92
N GLY A 10 1.85 16.86 12.06
CA GLY A 10 2.74 17.72 11.27
C GLY A 10 2.66 17.43 9.76
N HIS A 11 2.59 16.16 9.37
CA HIS A 11 2.43 15.78 7.97
C HIS A 11 1.11 16.30 7.37
N PHE A 12 -0.02 16.09 8.05
CA PHE A 12 -1.31 16.53 7.54
C PHE A 12 -1.47 18.06 7.57
N ALA A 13 -0.90 18.74 8.57
CA ALA A 13 -0.82 20.19 8.58
C ALA A 13 0.00 20.73 7.39
N PHE A 14 1.16 20.14 7.10
CA PHE A 14 1.96 20.48 5.92
C PHE A 14 1.17 20.25 4.61
N ARG A 15 0.43 19.14 4.51
CA ARG A 15 -0.42 18.87 3.33
C ARG A 15 -1.50 19.94 3.15
N ARG A 16 -2.07 20.46 4.23
CA ARG A 16 -3.01 21.58 4.18
C ARG A 16 -2.34 22.84 3.62
N GLU A 17 -1.15 23.19 4.12
CA GLU A 17 -0.38 24.33 3.62
C GLU A 17 -0.11 24.23 2.11
N VAL A 18 0.20 23.02 1.61
CA VAL A 18 0.41 22.77 0.18
C VAL A 18 -0.87 23.00 -0.62
N VAL A 19 -2.01 22.44 -0.18
CA VAL A 19 -3.29 22.57 -0.91
C VAL A 19 -3.78 24.03 -0.92
N GLU A 20 -3.54 24.77 0.16
CA GLU A 20 -3.89 26.17 0.28
C GLU A 20 -2.84 27.12 -0.37
N GLY A 21 -1.82 26.58 -1.04
CA GLY A 21 -0.81 27.36 -1.76
C GLY A 21 0.21 28.10 -0.88
N ARG A 22 0.33 27.73 0.40
CA ARG A 22 1.28 28.32 1.36
C ARG A 22 2.61 27.57 1.44
N ALA A 23 2.67 26.35 0.89
CA ALA A 23 3.90 25.56 0.82
C ALA A 23 4.01 24.86 -0.53
N GLU A 24 5.25 24.64 -0.97
CA GLU A 24 5.50 23.85 -2.18
C GLU A 24 5.26 22.35 -1.95
N PRO A 25 4.67 21.64 -2.91
CA PRO A 25 4.46 20.21 -2.80
C PRO A 25 5.80 19.45 -2.78
N LEU A 26 5.88 18.42 -1.95
CA LEU A 26 7.01 17.50 -2.01
C LEU A 26 6.93 16.70 -3.32
N PRO A 27 8.09 16.47 -3.98
CA PRO A 27 8.13 15.66 -5.19
C PRO A 27 7.65 14.23 -4.90
N VAL A 28 7.07 13.58 -5.91
CA VAL A 28 6.66 12.18 -5.82
C VAL A 28 7.90 11.31 -5.64
N PHE A 29 7.93 10.48 -4.60
CA PHE A 29 9.13 9.71 -4.26
C PHE A 29 9.57 8.71 -5.33
N SER A 30 8.66 8.13 -6.11
CA SER A 30 9.00 7.29 -7.25
C SER A 30 9.82 8.06 -8.29
N ASP A 31 9.43 9.30 -8.60
CA ASP A 31 10.08 10.12 -9.61
C ASP A 31 11.48 10.58 -9.15
N VAL A 32 11.60 10.92 -7.87
CA VAL A 32 12.89 11.29 -7.25
C VAL A 32 13.86 10.08 -7.23
N ARG A 33 13.35 8.88 -6.95
CA ARG A 33 14.15 7.65 -6.97
C ARG A 33 14.57 7.24 -8.39
N ALA A 34 13.77 7.54 -9.40
CA ALA A 34 14.11 7.30 -10.80
C ALA A 34 15.39 8.04 -11.22
N LEU A 35 15.77 9.11 -10.53
CA LEU A 35 17.05 9.82 -10.73
C LEU A 35 18.27 8.96 -10.39
N ASN A 36 18.12 7.92 -9.60
CA ASN A 36 19.16 6.98 -9.15
C ASN A 36 20.46 7.66 -8.67
N ALA A 37 20.34 8.85 -8.10
CA ALA A 37 21.49 9.64 -7.63
C ALA A 37 21.90 9.19 -6.21
N PRO A 38 23.20 8.97 -5.93
CA PRO A 38 23.67 8.52 -4.62
C PRO A 38 23.22 9.42 -3.46
N CYS A 39 23.19 10.74 -3.65
CA CYS A 39 22.73 11.68 -2.62
C CYS A 39 21.24 11.54 -2.31
N VAL A 40 20.41 11.27 -3.33
CA VAL A 40 18.97 11.00 -3.18
C VAL A 40 18.75 9.71 -2.38
N ASN A 41 19.47 8.65 -2.74
CA ASN A 41 19.37 7.37 -2.04
C ASN A 41 19.81 7.50 -0.57
N ALA A 42 20.88 8.23 -0.28
CA ALA A 42 21.34 8.51 1.07
C ALA A 42 20.29 9.29 1.89
N ALA A 43 19.71 10.35 1.32
CA ALA A 43 18.67 11.13 1.97
C ALA A 43 17.40 10.29 2.26
N TYR A 44 17.05 9.39 1.35
CA TYR A 44 15.91 8.49 1.53
C TYR A 44 16.12 7.48 2.67
N VAL A 45 17.33 6.93 2.76
CA VAL A 45 17.72 6.05 3.88
C VAL A 45 17.72 6.81 5.21
N ASP A 46 18.22 8.06 5.23
CA ASP A 46 18.23 8.89 6.41
C ASP A 46 16.80 9.25 6.87
N MET A 47 15.93 9.62 5.94
CA MET A 47 14.51 9.83 6.23
C MET A 47 13.89 8.59 6.87
N PHE A 48 14.13 7.40 6.32
CA PHE A 48 13.63 6.16 6.89
C PHE A 48 14.14 5.90 8.30
N ARG A 49 15.44 6.17 8.56
CA ARG A 49 16.00 6.06 9.91
C ARG A 49 15.31 6.98 10.90
N LYS A 50 14.99 8.21 10.49
CA LYS A 50 14.24 9.16 11.33
C LYS A 50 12.83 8.66 11.62
N VAL A 51 12.11 8.14 10.60
CA VAL A 51 10.77 7.55 10.80
C VAL A 51 10.83 6.37 11.76
N ARG A 52 11.82 5.46 11.61
CA ARG A 52 12.01 4.37 12.57
C ARG A 52 12.30 4.88 13.99
N GLY A 53 13.12 5.92 14.12
CA GLY A 53 13.42 6.56 15.41
C GLY A 53 12.17 7.08 16.15
N LEU A 54 11.07 7.36 15.44
CA LEU A 54 9.80 7.71 16.07
C LEU A 54 9.20 6.56 16.87
N LEU A 55 9.51 5.32 16.47
CA LEU A 55 9.00 4.10 17.09
C LEU A 55 9.88 3.60 18.24
N GLU A 56 11.15 3.97 18.26
CA GLU A 56 12.11 3.49 19.26
C GLU A 56 11.79 4.06 20.66
N GLY A 57 11.59 3.19 21.66
CA GLY A 57 11.23 3.59 23.02
C GLY A 57 11.02 2.38 23.93
N PRO A 58 10.70 2.61 25.22
CA PRO A 58 10.51 1.51 26.18
C PRO A 58 9.49 0.46 25.72
N GLU A 59 8.38 0.91 25.10
CA GLU A 59 7.28 0.04 24.62
C GLU A 59 7.71 -0.87 23.45
N THR A 60 8.79 -0.54 22.78
CA THR A 60 9.32 -1.28 21.61
C THR A 60 10.70 -1.87 21.85
N SER A 61 11.22 -1.82 23.07
CA SER A 61 12.57 -2.30 23.42
C SER A 61 12.76 -3.81 23.21
N GLY A 62 11.66 -4.59 23.24
CA GLY A 62 11.68 -6.02 22.96
C GLY A 62 11.59 -6.37 21.46
N LEU A 63 11.39 -5.40 20.57
CA LEU A 63 11.31 -5.65 19.14
C LEU A 63 12.70 -5.76 18.51
N SER A 64 12.87 -6.73 17.64
CA SER A 64 14.05 -6.85 16.78
C SER A 64 14.16 -5.68 15.81
N ARG A 65 15.34 -5.52 15.23
CA ARG A 65 15.57 -4.51 14.18
C ARG A 65 14.66 -4.71 12.98
N MET A 66 14.38 -5.95 12.60
CA MET A 66 13.52 -6.29 11.48
C MET A 66 12.06 -5.90 11.77
N GLU A 67 11.55 -6.19 12.98
CA GLU A 67 10.21 -5.78 13.41
C GLU A 67 10.05 -4.25 13.43
N LEU A 68 11.03 -3.53 13.96
CA LEU A 68 11.02 -2.06 13.95
C LEU A 68 11.06 -1.50 12.53
N ASN A 69 11.84 -2.11 11.65
CA ASN A 69 11.92 -1.70 10.25
C ASN A 69 10.58 -1.94 9.52
N ALA A 70 9.95 -3.11 9.70
CA ALA A 70 8.66 -3.41 9.10
C ALA A 70 7.57 -2.43 9.56
N ARG A 71 7.51 -2.12 10.85
CA ARG A 71 6.58 -1.14 11.43
C ARG A 71 6.87 0.29 10.95
N ALA A 72 8.14 0.69 10.85
CA ALA A 72 8.53 1.98 10.31
C ALA A 72 8.14 2.11 8.83
N TYR A 73 8.29 1.03 8.06
CA TYR A 73 7.86 1.00 6.67
C TYR A 73 6.34 1.07 6.55
N LEU A 74 5.59 0.39 7.40
CA LEU A 74 4.13 0.52 7.46
C LEU A 74 3.73 1.99 7.70
N LEU A 75 4.30 2.65 8.71
CA LEU A 75 4.02 4.07 8.98
C LEU A 75 4.35 4.96 7.78
N LEU A 76 5.51 4.76 7.18
CA LEU A 76 5.96 5.56 6.03
C LEU A 76 5.05 5.37 4.82
N SER A 77 4.65 4.13 4.52
CA SER A 77 3.76 3.83 3.39
C SER A 77 2.39 4.48 3.56
N GLU A 78 1.84 4.48 4.78
CA GLU A 78 0.56 5.14 5.08
C GLU A 78 0.62 6.66 4.88
N VAL A 79 1.72 7.28 5.32
CA VAL A 79 1.95 8.72 5.14
C VAL A 79 2.07 9.08 3.66
N LEU A 80 2.86 8.32 2.90
CA LEU A 80 3.03 8.55 1.47
C LEU A 80 1.73 8.33 0.69
N TRP A 81 0.98 7.29 1.05
CA TRP A 81 -0.30 7.00 0.43
C TRP A 81 -1.38 8.04 0.72
N SER A 82 -1.34 8.67 1.89
CA SER A 82 -2.33 9.69 2.25
C SER A 82 -2.42 10.81 1.21
N THR A 83 -1.32 11.11 0.51
CA THR A 83 -1.27 12.14 -0.54
C THR A 83 -2.22 11.88 -1.71
N THR A 84 -2.58 10.63 -1.96
CA THR A 84 -3.44 10.24 -3.10
C THR A 84 -4.93 10.35 -2.77
N TRP A 85 -5.33 9.98 -1.55
CA TRP A 85 -6.76 9.98 -1.19
C TRP A 85 -7.18 11.22 -0.40
N LEU A 86 -6.24 11.95 0.19
CA LEU A 86 -6.51 13.15 0.96
C LEU A 86 -7.12 14.28 0.12
N VAL A 87 -6.82 14.33 -1.18
CA VAL A 87 -7.39 15.29 -2.14
C VAL A 87 -8.92 15.25 -2.25
N ARG A 88 -9.56 14.22 -1.68
CA ARG A 88 -11.02 14.08 -1.62
C ARG A 88 -11.62 14.60 -0.32
N ARG A 89 -10.82 15.17 0.56
CA ARG A 89 -11.23 15.76 1.83
C ARG A 89 -11.01 17.25 1.80
N ASP A 90 -11.88 17.98 2.47
CA ASP A 90 -11.67 19.42 2.63
C ASP A 90 -10.44 19.67 3.49
N PRO A 91 -9.60 20.67 3.13
CA PRO A 91 -8.38 20.97 3.89
C PRO A 91 -8.63 21.29 5.38
N GLU A 92 -9.79 21.86 5.71
CA GLU A 92 -10.21 22.13 7.07
C GLU A 92 -10.38 20.86 7.92
N ASP A 93 -10.65 19.70 7.31
CA ASP A 93 -10.78 18.41 7.99
C ASP A 93 -9.44 17.70 8.24
N TYR A 94 -8.30 18.19 7.72
CA TYR A 94 -7.03 17.46 7.74
C TYR A 94 -6.54 17.15 9.17
N ASP A 95 -6.77 18.03 10.14
CA ASP A 95 -6.43 17.76 11.54
C ASP A 95 -7.25 16.59 12.11
N ARG A 96 -8.53 16.52 11.77
CA ARG A 96 -9.42 15.41 12.13
C ARG A 96 -9.02 14.10 11.43
N VAL A 97 -8.63 14.18 10.18
CA VAL A 97 -8.10 13.04 9.42
C VAL A 97 -6.82 12.51 10.06
N ALA A 98 -5.88 13.40 10.44
CA ALA A 98 -4.65 13.03 11.14
C ALA A 98 -4.93 12.23 12.44
N GLN A 99 -5.91 12.70 13.23
CA GLN A 99 -6.33 12.01 14.45
C GLN A 99 -6.91 10.61 14.17
N ARG A 100 -7.71 10.46 13.12
CA ARG A 100 -8.30 9.18 12.73
C ARG A 100 -7.25 8.20 12.19
N VAL A 101 -6.30 8.67 11.38
CA VAL A 101 -5.14 7.87 10.94
C VAL A 101 -4.31 7.44 12.15
N ALA A 102 -4.01 8.36 13.09
CA ALA A 102 -3.30 8.02 14.32
C ALA A 102 -4.06 6.98 15.15
N THR A 103 -5.39 7.08 15.23
CA THR A 103 -6.23 6.12 15.93
C THR A 103 -6.11 4.70 15.35
N VAL A 104 -6.08 4.56 14.02
CA VAL A 104 -5.92 3.27 13.35
C VAL A 104 -4.48 2.77 13.53
N ILE A 105 -3.48 3.58 13.20
CA ILE A 105 -2.09 3.12 13.17
C ILE A 105 -1.53 2.79 14.56
N LEU A 106 -1.87 3.57 15.59
CA LEU A 106 -1.37 3.35 16.95
C LEU A 106 -2.17 2.29 17.70
N GLY A 107 -3.48 2.31 17.55
CA GLY A 107 -4.37 1.42 18.30
C GLY A 107 -4.71 0.11 17.58
N GLY A 108 -4.38 0.00 16.30
CA GLY A 108 -4.89 -1.04 15.43
C GLY A 108 -6.38 -0.90 15.15
N PHE A 109 -6.96 -1.72 14.32
CA PHE A 109 -8.40 -1.73 14.12
C PHE A 109 -9.06 -3.07 14.46
N GLY A 110 -8.28 -4.09 14.85
CA GLY A 110 -8.80 -5.30 15.45
C GLY A 110 -9.49 -5.02 16.80
N ALA A 111 -10.54 -5.75 17.10
CA ALA A 111 -11.21 -5.64 18.39
C ALA A 111 -10.30 -6.09 19.54
N PRO A 112 -10.40 -5.49 20.75
CA PRO A 112 -9.65 -5.95 21.90
C PRO A 112 -9.91 -7.43 22.19
N GLY A 113 -8.84 -8.23 22.25
CA GLY A 113 -8.95 -9.67 22.50
C GLY A 113 -9.33 -10.51 21.28
N ALA A 114 -9.55 -9.92 20.11
CA ALA A 114 -9.74 -10.68 18.88
C ALA A 114 -8.48 -11.50 18.55
N ALA A 115 -8.66 -12.78 18.25
CA ALA A 115 -7.55 -13.65 17.90
C ALA A 115 -6.97 -13.28 16.53
N TRP A 116 -5.65 -13.18 16.46
CA TRP A 116 -4.94 -13.11 15.18
C TRP A 116 -4.85 -14.52 14.59
N ALA A 117 -5.76 -14.85 13.70
CA ALA A 117 -5.86 -16.18 13.10
C ALA A 117 -6.27 -16.09 11.61
N PRO A 118 -5.44 -15.46 10.73
CA PRO A 118 -5.76 -15.41 9.32
C PRO A 118 -5.85 -16.83 8.73
N VAL A 119 -6.85 -17.05 7.88
CA VAL A 119 -7.05 -18.32 7.17
C VAL A 119 -6.21 -18.29 5.90
N PRO A 120 -5.44 -19.35 5.59
CA PRO A 120 -4.77 -19.47 4.31
C PRO A 120 -5.74 -19.37 3.13
N MET A 121 -5.36 -18.61 2.11
CA MET A 121 -6.16 -18.40 0.91
C MET A 121 -5.38 -18.83 -0.34
N GLU A 122 -6.10 -19.24 -1.36
CA GLU A 122 -5.52 -19.55 -2.66
C GLU A 122 -4.96 -18.28 -3.34
N ALA A 123 -4.09 -18.50 -4.34
CA ALA A 123 -3.63 -17.41 -5.18
C ALA A 123 -4.83 -16.79 -5.91
N PRO A 124 -4.95 -15.44 -5.91
CA PRO A 124 -5.98 -14.78 -6.69
C PRO A 124 -5.91 -15.18 -8.16
N GLN A 125 -7.05 -15.56 -8.71
CA GLN A 125 -7.19 -15.94 -10.12
C GLN A 125 -7.69 -14.73 -10.91
N ILE A 126 -6.98 -14.39 -11.98
CA ILE A 126 -7.38 -13.36 -12.92
C ILE A 126 -7.42 -13.93 -14.32
N GLU A 127 -8.45 -13.58 -15.07
CA GLU A 127 -8.55 -13.95 -16.47
C GLU A 127 -7.62 -13.05 -17.29
N LEU A 128 -6.59 -13.64 -17.87
CA LEU A 128 -5.70 -12.99 -18.82
C LEU A 128 -5.69 -13.79 -20.13
N ALA A 129 -5.34 -13.10 -21.20
CA ALA A 129 -5.37 -13.69 -22.52
C ALA A 129 -4.38 -14.87 -22.67
N ASP A 130 -3.20 -14.75 -22.02
CA ASP A 130 -2.15 -15.77 -22.01
C ASP A 130 -1.06 -15.42 -20.96
N GLU A 131 -0.13 -16.35 -20.72
CA GLU A 131 1.00 -16.19 -19.80
C GLU A 131 1.93 -15.03 -20.19
N THR A 132 2.09 -14.77 -21.49
CA THR A 132 2.92 -13.65 -21.99
C THR A 132 2.33 -12.32 -21.56
N ALA A 133 0.99 -12.18 -21.57
CA ALA A 133 0.32 -10.99 -21.07
C ALA A 133 0.58 -10.78 -19.58
N GLU A 134 0.50 -11.83 -18.78
CA GLU A 134 0.80 -11.77 -17.34
C GLU A 134 2.23 -11.29 -17.10
N MET A 135 3.21 -11.90 -17.77
CA MET A 135 4.62 -11.50 -17.66
C MET A 135 4.84 -10.02 -18.02
N PHE A 136 4.19 -9.54 -19.09
CA PHE A 136 4.28 -8.14 -19.50
C PHE A 136 3.66 -7.19 -18.47
N LEU A 137 2.49 -7.51 -17.96
CA LEU A 137 1.81 -6.66 -16.98
C LEU A 137 2.53 -6.66 -15.63
N ARG A 138 3.14 -7.79 -15.23
CA ARG A 138 4.01 -7.83 -14.04
C ARG A 138 5.26 -6.97 -14.21
N ALA A 139 5.98 -7.12 -15.31
CA ALA A 139 7.17 -6.32 -15.61
C ALA A 139 6.82 -4.83 -15.74
N GLY A 140 5.68 -4.50 -16.36
CA GLY A 140 5.16 -3.15 -16.44
C GLY A 140 4.83 -2.57 -15.07
N THR A 141 4.18 -3.36 -14.21
CA THR A 141 3.89 -2.98 -12.83
C THR A 141 5.17 -2.69 -12.04
N ALA A 142 6.18 -3.53 -12.16
CA ALA A 142 7.48 -3.33 -11.52
C ALA A 142 8.14 -2.01 -11.96
N LEU A 143 8.18 -1.73 -13.27
CA LEU A 143 8.71 -0.47 -13.80
C LEU A 143 7.92 0.75 -13.33
N ILE A 144 6.59 0.69 -13.31
CA ILE A 144 5.75 1.77 -12.77
C ILE A 144 6.09 2.04 -11.30
N ASN A 145 6.28 0.99 -10.51
CA ASN A 145 6.60 1.10 -9.10
C ASN A 145 8.03 1.61 -8.85
N GLU A 146 8.97 1.30 -9.74
CA GLU A 146 10.38 1.69 -9.64
C GLU A 146 10.62 3.11 -10.15
N GLU A 147 10.02 3.48 -11.26
CA GLU A 147 10.39 4.66 -12.05
C GLU A 147 9.20 5.57 -12.40
N GLY A 148 8.03 5.29 -11.84
CA GLY A 148 6.81 6.05 -12.10
C GLY A 148 6.28 5.88 -13.54
N TYR A 149 5.26 6.68 -13.86
CA TYR A 149 4.65 6.68 -15.20
C TYR A 149 5.66 7.02 -16.32
N ALA A 150 6.55 7.99 -16.06
CA ALA A 150 7.51 8.46 -17.09
C ALA A 150 8.49 7.35 -17.52
N GLY A 151 8.96 6.55 -16.56
CA GLY A 151 9.94 5.49 -16.77
C GLY A 151 9.38 4.22 -17.42
N ALA A 152 8.08 3.97 -17.30
CA ALA A 152 7.47 2.79 -17.89
C ALA A 152 7.23 2.98 -19.39
N SER A 153 7.87 2.13 -20.22
CA SER A 153 7.62 2.07 -21.66
C SER A 153 7.63 0.62 -22.16
N VAL A 154 6.96 0.41 -23.31
CA VAL A 154 6.91 -0.92 -23.93
C VAL A 154 8.32 -1.44 -24.26
N GLU A 155 9.20 -0.55 -24.70
CA GLU A 155 10.59 -0.88 -25.02
C GLU A 155 11.35 -1.38 -23.82
N ARG A 156 11.20 -0.71 -22.68
CA ARG A 156 11.89 -1.06 -21.43
C ARG A 156 11.34 -2.36 -20.84
N ILE A 157 10.03 -2.57 -20.93
CA ILE A 157 9.41 -3.83 -20.50
C ILE A 157 9.90 -4.98 -21.35
N SER A 158 9.93 -4.82 -22.70
CA SER A 158 10.44 -5.82 -23.60
C SER A 158 11.91 -6.16 -23.34
N ALA A 159 12.74 -5.13 -23.10
CA ALA A 159 14.14 -5.31 -22.73
C ALA A 159 14.31 -6.08 -21.40
N ARG A 160 13.49 -5.76 -20.40
CA ARG A 160 13.52 -6.44 -19.08
C ARG A 160 13.14 -7.92 -19.19
N LEU A 161 12.26 -8.27 -20.14
CA LEU A 161 11.81 -9.62 -20.39
C LEU A 161 12.66 -10.38 -21.42
N ASN A 162 13.69 -9.74 -22.01
CA ASN A 162 14.47 -10.28 -23.13
C ASN A 162 13.58 -10.71 -24.32
N LEU A 163 12.48 -9.99 -24.54
CA LEU A 163 11.55 -10.23 -25.63
C LEU A 163 11.75 -9.23 -26.77
N THR A 164 11.49 -9.65 -28.00
CA THR A 164 11.47 -8.72 -29.13
C THR A 164 10.27 -7.80 -29.07
N LYS A 165 10.43 -6.54 -29.55
CA LYS A 165 9.30 -5.61 -29.66
C LYS A 165 8.11 -6.21 -30.40
N GLY A 166 8.34 -7.05 -31.42
CA GLY A 166 7.30 -7.70 -32.20
C GLY A 166 6.36 -8.60 -31.39
N ALA A 167 6.87 -9.28 -30.35
CA ALA A 167 6.05 -10.10 -29.48
C ALA A 167 4.95 -9.32 -28.74
N PHE A 168 5.20 -8.01 -28.51
CA PHE A 168 4.22 -7.11 -27.88
C PHE A 168 3.32 -6.38 -28.90
N TYR A 169 3.89 -5.93 -30.03
CA TYR A 169 3.15 -5.11 -31.02
C TYR A 169 2.01 -5.86 -31.74
N HIS A 170 1.93 -7.18 -31.64
CA HIS A 170 0.71 -7.90 -32.04
C HIS A 170 -0.54 -7.42 -31.28
N ARG A 171 -0.38 -6.68 -30.18
CA ARG A 171 -1.48 -6.13 -29.37
C ARG A 171 -1.69 -4.61 -29.51
N ASN A 172 -0.85 -3.90 -30.29
CA ASN A 172 -0.95 -2.44 -30.58
C ASN A 172 -1.30 -1.55 -29.37
N LEU A 173 -0.80 -1.86 -28.17
CA LEU A 173 -1.09 -1.07 -26.98
C LEU A 173 -0.22 0.19 -26.93
N SER A 174 -0.85 1.33 -26.78
CA SER A 174 -0.17 2.57 -26.39
C SER A 174 0.37 2.46 -24.95
N LYS A 175 1.27 3.38 -24.59
CA LYS A 175 1.77 3.48 -23.21
C LYS A 175 0.63 3.61 -22.19
N ASP A 176 -0.38 4.43 -22.49
CA ASP A 176 -1.52 4.67 -21.61
C ASP A 176 -2.37 3.41 -21.42
N GLU A 177 -2.61 2.65 -22.49
CA GLU A 177 -3.32 1.38 -22.43
C GLU A 177 -2.57 0.34 -21.61
N LEU A 178 -1.25 0.27 -21.75
CA LEU A 178 -0.41 -0.60 -20.94
C LEU A 178 -0.48 -0.25 -19.44
N ILE A 179 -0.33 1.04 -19.11
CA ILE A 179 -0.44 1.52 -17.72
C ILE A 179 -1.83 1.21 -17.16
N GLN A 180 -2.88 1.50 -17.95
CA GLN A 180 -4.24 1.16 -17.57
C GLN A 180 -4.41 -0.34 -17.32
N ALA A 181 -3.84 -1.21 -18.15
CA ALA A 181 -3.90 -2.65 -17.99
C ALA A 181 -3.16 -3.12 -16.71
N CYS A 182 -2.00 -2.53 -16.36
CA CYS A 182 -1.30 -2.82 -15.11
C CYS A 182 -2.14 -2.45 -13.87
N PHE A 183 -2.78 -1.28 -13.89
CA PHE A 183 -3.69 -0.88 -12.82
C PHE A 183 -4.92 -1.80 -12.75
N GLN A 184 -5.51 -2.13 -13.91
CA GLN A 184 -6.67 -3.02 -13.97
C GLN A 184 -6.33 -4.40 -13.38
N ARG A 185 -5.20 -4.98 -13.81
CA ARG A 185 -4.71 -6.25 -13.27
C ARG A 185 -4.58 -6.21 -11.74
N SER A 186 -3.96 -5.15 -11.21
CA SER A 186 -3.76 -4.98 -9.77
C SER A 186 -5.09 -4.88 -9.00
N LEU A 187 -6.11 -4.26 -9.61
CA LEU A 187 -7.45 -4.18 -9.03
C LEU A 187 -8.20 -5.51 -9.13
N ASP A 188 -8.01 -6.27 -10.22
CA ASP A 188 -8.67 -7.57 -10.41
C ASP A 188 -8.11 -8.61 -9.45
N VAL A 189 -6.79 -8.61 -9.20
CA VAL A 189 -6.14 -9.42 -8.16
C VAL A 189 -6.75 -9.11 -6.77
N LYS A 190 -6.82 -7.84 -6.40
CA LYS A 190 -7.40 -7.43 -5.11
C LYS A 190 -8.88 -7.82 -5.00
N ARG A 191 -9.63 -7.67 -6.10
CA ARG A 191 -11.06 -8.00 -6.14
C ARG A 191 -11.30 -9.49 -6.00
N ASP A 192 -10.46 -10.32 -6.63
CA ASP A 192 -10.57 -11.76 -6.49
C ASP A 192 -10.21 -12.22 -5.07
N ALA A 193 -9.09 -11.74 -4.52
CA ALA A 193 -8.73 -12.02 -3.14
C ALA A 193 -9.85 -11.59 -2.16
N MET A 194 -10.49 -10.44 -2.39
CA MET A 194 -11.60 -9.98 -1.57
C MET A 194 -12.82 -10.90 -1.69
N ARG A 195 -13.16 -11.36 -2.91
CA ARG A 195 -14.26 -12.34 -3.10
C ARG A 195 -13.98 -13.65 -2.39
N GLN A 196 -12.73 -14.11 -2.37
CA GLN A 196 -12.34 -15.31 -1.62
C GLN A 196 -12.51 -15.07 -0.11
N ALA A 197 -12.03 -13.92 0.41
CA ALA A 197 -12.15 -13.56 1.81
C ALA A 197 -13.61 -13.48 2.27
N GLU A 198 -14.50 -12.89 1.47
CA GLU A 198 -15.95 -12.80 1.75
C GLU A 198 -16.66 -14.17 1.82
N ARG A 199 -16.08 -15.21 1.19
CA ARG A 199 -16.62 -16.58 1.23
C ARG A 199 -16.15 -17.38 2.44
N LEU A 200 -15.16 -16.87 3.17
CA LEU A 200 -14.70 -17.54 4.38
C LEU A 200 -15.81 -17.48 5.44
N GLN A 201 -16.06 -18.61 6.09
CA GLN A 201 -17.05 -18.71 7.19
C GLN A 201 -16.39 -18.32 8.53
N VAL A 202 -15.88 -17.09 8.59
CA VAL A 202 -15.15 -16.52 9.75
C VAL A 202 -15.60 -15.08 9.99
N PRO A 203 -15.35 -14.49 11.17
CA PRO A 203 -15.61 -13.08 11.42
C PRO A 203 -14.93 -12.17 10.37
N ALA A 204 -15.57 -11.06 10.03
CA ALA A 204 -15.11 -10.18 8.94
C ALA A 204 -13.71 -9.61 9.19
N GLY A 205 -13.34 -9.34 10.45
CA GLY A 205 -11.98 -8.94 10.81
C GLY A 205 -10.93 -10.00 10.49
N GLN A 206 -11.24 -11.28 10.72
CA GLN A 206 -10.37 -12.40 10.35
C GLN A 206 -10.29 -12.59 8.83
N ALA A 207 -11.40 -12.42 8.12
CA ALA A 207 -11.43 -12.47 6.65
C ALA A 207 -10.58 -11.34 6.03
N LEU A 208 -10.66 -10.11 6.57
CA LEU A 208 -9.81 -9.00 6.14
C LEU A 208 -8.32 -9.24 6.44
N ALA A 209 -8.00 -9.85 7.59
CA ALA A 209 -6.63 -10.26 7.89
C ALA A 209 -6.13 -11.30 6.87
N SER A 210 -6.97 -12.29 6.53
CA SER A 210 -6.67 -13.32 5.53
C SER A 210 -6.42 -12.73 4.13
N PHE A 211 -7.27 -11.78 3.71
CA PHE A 211 -7.08 -11.01 2.49
C PHE A 211 -5.73 -10.29 2.45
N ALA A 212 -5.39 -9.57 3.51
CA ALA A 212 -4.14 -8.81 3.58
C ALA A 212 -2.92 -9.74 3.59
N VAL A 213 -2.94 -10.80 4.39
CA VAL A 213 -1.86 -11.79 4.50
C VAL A 213 -1.62 -12.46 3.16
N CYS A 214 -2.65 -12.97 2.49
CA CYS A 214 -2.54 -13.62 1.19
C CYS A 214 -1.81 -12.74 0.16
N LEU A 215 -2.19 -11.46 0.06
CA LEU A 215 -1.59 -10.55 -0.92
C LEU A 215 -0.19 -10.09 -0.51
N VAL A 216 0.07 -9.90 0.78
CA VAL A 216 1.38 -9.46 1.27
C VAL A 216 2.42 -10.58 1.13
N GLU A 217 2.10 -11.80 1.56
CA GLU A 217 3.03 -12.95 1.46
C GLU A 217 3.45 -13.21 0.03
N ARG A 218 2.51 -13.18 -0.93
CA ARG A 218 2.79 -13.40 -2.35
C ARG A 218 3.64 -12.31 -2.98
N GLN A 219 3.47 -11.06 -2.55
CA GLN A 219 4.34 -9.97 -2.99
C GLN A 219 5.75 -10.10 -2.40
N VAL A 220 5.87 -10.49 -1.14
CA VAL A 220 7.18 -10.77 -0.52
C VAL A 220 7.84 -12.00 -1.14
N ALA A 221 7.06 -13.01 -1.57
CA ALA A 221 7.55 -14.15 -2.36
C ALA A 221 7.94 -13.80 -3.80
N GLU A 222 7.67 -12.56 -4.25
CA GLU A 222 7.86 -12.12 -5.64
C GLU A 222 7.00 -12.89 -6.67
N GLU A 223 5.98 -13.59 -6.20
CA GLU A 223 5.01 -14.30 -7.03
C GLU A 223 3.99 -13.35 -7.67
N MET A 224 3.77 -12.19 -7.03
CA MET A 224 2.79 -11.20 -7.43
C MET A 224 3.35 -9.79 -7.19
N GLU A 225 3.07 -8.89 -8.12
CA GLU A 225 3.35 -7.47 -7.95
C GLU A 225 2.09 -6.66 -8.22
N LEU A 226 1.80 -5.70 -7.34
CA LEU A 226 0.67 -4.79 -7.44
C LEU A 226 1.17 -3.38 -7.69
N VAL A 227 0.43 -2.61 -8.51
CA VAL A 227 0.77 -1.20 -8.73
C VAL A 227 0.67 -0.46 -7.39
N HIS A 228 1.74 0.26 -7.07
CA HIS A 228 1.80 1.10 -5.88
C HIS A 228 0.85 2.29 -6.05
N PRO A 229 -0.01 2.56 -5.08
CA PRO A 229 -1.06 3.57 -5.25
C PRO A 229 -0.54 4.98 -5.55
N THR A 230 0.63 5.36 -5.00
CA THR A 230 1.23 6.68 -5.27
C THR A 230 1.56 6.91 -6.75
N SER A 231 1.62 5.85 -7.57
CA SER A 231 1.78 5.96 -9.01
C SER A 231 0.58 6.63 -9.72
N LEU A 232 -0.57 6.74 -9.04
CA LEU A 232 -1.71 7.53 -9.52
C LEU A 232 -1.39 9.02 -9.59
N ASN A 233 -0.51 9.51 -8.70
CA ASN A 233 -0.16 10.94 -8.64
C ASN A 233 0.66 11.40 -9.85
N SER A 234 1.33 10.48 -10.55
CA SER A 234 2.08 10.74 -11.78
C SER A 234 1.36 10.30 -13.06
N ALA A 235 0.11 9.81 -12.94
CA ALA A 235 -0.70 9.47 -14.10
C ALA A 235 -1.16 10.75 -14.83
N PRO A 236 -1.22 10.75 -16.20
CA PRO A 236 -1.71 11.90 -16.95
C PRO A 236 -3.18 12.19 -16.64
N ASP A 237 -3.57 13.46 -16.84
CA ASP A 237 -4.95 13.94 -16.58
C ASP A 237 -6.02 13.16 -17.37
N SER A 238 -5.67 12.64 -18.54
CA SER A 238 -6.55 11.81 -19.36
C SER A 238 -6.88 10.46 -18.71
N LEU A 239 -5.99 9.94 -17.86
CA LEU A 239 -6.07 8.60 -17.30
C LEU A 239 -6.34 8.60 -15.78
N GLY A 240 -5.73 9.53 -15.05
CA GLY A 240 -5.76 9.62 -13.59
C GLY A 240 -7.17 9.52 -12.99
N PRO A 241 -8.15 10.38 -13.40
CA PRO A 241 -9.50 10.36 -12.85
C PRO A 241 -10.25 9.03 -13.05
N ARG A 242 -9.98 8.32 -14.16
CA ARG A 242 -10.60 7.02 -14.44
C ARG A 242 -10.04 5.92 -13.54
N LEU A 243 -8.73 5.91 -13.35
CA LEU A 243 -8.05 4.97 -12.46
C LEU A 243 -8.45 5.22 -11.01
N GLN A 244 -8.51 6.50 -10.60
CA GLN A 244 -8.95 6.88 -9.26
C GLN A 244 -10.35 6.36 -8.95
N ARG A 245 -11.34 6.57 -9.82
CA ARG A 245 -12.71 6.04 -9.62
C ARG A 245 -12.77 4.52 -9.48
N ARG A 246 -11.87 3.79 -10.14
CA ARG A 246 -11.79 2.33 -10.00
C ARG A 246 -11.22 1.93 -8.65
N TYR A 247 -10.20 2.66 -8.21
CA TYR A 247 -9.59 2.46 -6.91
C TYR A 247 -10.58 2.77 -5.78
N ASP A 248 -11.34 3.84 -5.92
CA ASP A 248 -12.37 4.25 -4.96
C ASP A 248 -13.41 3.16 -4.75
N ARG A 249 -13.90 2.54 -5.82
CA ARG A 249 -14.84 1.40 -5.71
C ARG A 249 -14.26 0.19 -4.98
N MET A 250 -12.96 -0.04 -5.11
CA MET A 250 -12.29 -1.08 -4.32
C MET A 250 -12.20 -0.70 -2.85
N SER A 251 -11.90 0.58 -2.57
CA SER A 251 -11.89 1.11 -1.21
C SER A 251 -13.28 1.02 -0.54
N ASP A 252 -14.34 1.36 -1.26
CA ASP A 252 -15.71 1.27 -0.76
C ASP A 252 -16.09 -0.18 -0.39
N ARG A 253 -15.63 -1.16 -1.19
CA ARG A 253 -15.87 -2.58 -0.88
C ARG A 253 -15.13 -3.02 0.39
N VAL A 254 -13.87 -2.60 0.55
CA VAL A 254 -13.11 -2.85 1.79
C VAL A 254 -13.78 -2.18 2.98
N ALA A 255 -14.24 -0.93 2.82
CA ALA A 255 -14.95 -0.20 3.88
C ALA A 255 -16.24 -0.91 4.30
N SER A 256 -17.00 -1.46 3.33
CA SER A 256 -18.19 -2.27 3.63
C SER A 256 -17.84 -3.48 4.51
N MET A 257 -16.77 -4.21 4.15
CA MET A 257 -16.35 -5.36 4.94
C MET A 257 -15.81 -4.98 6.33
N ILE A 258 -15.21 -3.77 6.47
CA ILE A 258 -14.86 -3.22 7.79
C ILE A 258 -16.12 -2.92 8.60
N CYS A 259 -17.20 -2.39 7.99
CA CYS A 259 -18.49 -2.22 8.66
C CYS A 259 -19.04 -3.56 9.19
N ASP A 260 -18.95 -4.62 8.37
CA ASP A 260 -19.37 -5.96 8.80
C ASP A 260 -18.56 -6.43 10.03
N GLY A 261 -17.25 -6.18 10.05
CA GLY A 261 -16.38 -6.51 11.17
C GLY A 261 -16.63 -5.68 12.43
N VAL A 262 -17.09 -4.44 12.28
CA VAL A 262 -17.56 -3.64 13.43
C VAL A 262 -18.90 -4.18 13.94
N ALA A 263 -19.79 -4.61 13.04
CA ALA A 263 -21.09 -5.15 13.40
C ALA A 263 -21.00 -6.53 14.07
N ASP A 264 -20.09 -7.39 13.64
CA ASP A 264 -19.85 -8.71 14.23
C ASP A 264 -18.93 -8.68 15.48
N GLY A 265 -18.37 -7.51 15.80
CA GLY A 265 -17.51 -7.30 16.96
C GLY A 265 -16.06 -7.77 16.76
N SER A 266 -15.64 -8.20 15.57
CA SER A 266 -14.26 -8.60 15.28
C SER A 266 -13.33 -7.42 15.02
N LEU A 267 -13.90 -6.26 14.66
CA LEU A 267 -13.18 -5.00 14.52
C LEU A 267 -13.75 -3.96 15.47
N ARG A 268 -12.90 -3.04 15.93
CA ARG A 268 -13.35 -1.91 16.74
C ARG A 268 -13.90 -0.80 15.85
N PRO A 269 -14.79 0.08 16.37
CA PRO A 269 -15.26 1.25 15.65
C PRO A 269 -14.09 2.19 15.27
N VAL A 270 -13.94 2.45 13.96
CA VAL A 270 -12.95 3.36 13.37
C VAL A 270 -13.60 4.13 12.22
N ASP A 271 -12.89 5.11 11.63
CA ASP A 271 -13.29 5.66 10.34
C ASP A 271 -13.05 4.60 9.26
N VAL A 272 -14.12 3.94 8.82
CA VAL A 272 -14.06 2.80 7.90
C VAL A 272 -13.45 3.18 6.55
N ASN A 273 -13.68 4.41 6.07
CA ASN A 273 -13.11 4.87 4.80
C ASN A 273 -11.60 5.10 4.91
N ILE A 274 -11.13 5.67 6.01
CA ILE A 274 -9.70 5.86 6.26
C ILE A 274 -9.03 4.49 6.45
N ALA A 275 -9.60 3.61 7.26
CA ALA A 275 -9.07 2.27 7.49
C ALA A 275 -9.00 1.43 6.21
N ALA A 276 -9.99 1.56 5.31
CA ALA A 276 -9.98 0.90 4.00
C ALA A 276 -8.84 1.41 3.10
N GLN A 277 -8.62 2.71 3.04
CA GLN A 277 -7.50 3.30 2.31
C GLN A 277 -6.15 2.80 2.86
N MET A 278 -6.02 2.77 4.18
CA MET A 278 -4.81 2.30 4.86
C MET A 278 -4.57 0.81 4.61
N LEU A 279 -5.58 -0.06 4.70
CA LEU A 279 -5.42 -1.49 4.41
C LEU A 279 -5.00 -1.73 2.96
N LEU A 280 -5.56 -0.98 2.01
CA LEU A 280 -5.16 -1.07 0.60
C LEU A 280 -3.76 -0.54 0.34
N SER A 281 -3.31 0.46 1.11
CA SER A 281 -1.93 0.96 1.12
C SER A 281 -0.95 -0.12 1.59
N LEU A 282 -1.21 -0.69 2.77
CA LEU A 282 -0.42 -1.78 3.34
C LEU A 282 -0.21 -2.90 2.32
N VAL A 283 -1.32 -3.38 1.73
CA VAL A 283 -1.27 -4.45 0.74
C VAL A 283 -0.44 -4.06 -0.48
N ALA A 284 -0.65 -2.87 -1.04
CA ALA A 284 0.04 -2.47 -2.26
C ALA A 284 1.52 -2.12 -2.06
N SER A 285 1.92 -1.78 -0.84
CA SER A 285 3.30 -1.41 -0.51
C SER A 285 4.19 -2.62 -0.17
N ALA A 286 3.62 -3.81 -0.04
CA ALA A 286 4.30 -5.00 0.46
C ALA A 286 5.49 -5.46 -0.41
N SER A 287 5.47 -5.22 -1.72
CA SER A 287 6.56 -5.57 -2.64
C SER A 287 7.92 -4.95 -2.27
N ARG A 288 7.91 -3.83 -1.52
CA ARG A 288 9.12 -3.15 -1.06
C ARG A 288 9.54 -3.49 0.38
N LEU A 289 8.81 -4.37 1.04
CA LEU A 289 9.09 -4.73 2.43
C LEU A 289 10.50 -5.29 2.61
N LYS A 290 10.95 -6.16 1.70
CA LYS A 290 12.32 -6.72 1.74
C LYS A 290 13.41 -5.66 1.68
N PHE A 291 13.19 -4.56 1.00
CA PHE A 291 14.17 -3.48 0.92
C PHE A 291 14.35 -2.78 2.27
N TRP A 292 13.26 -2.58 3.02
CA TRP A 292 13.29 -1.87 4.30
C TRP A 292 13.49 -2.78 5.50
N ALA A 293 13.04 -4.03 5.41
CA ALA A 293 13.23 -5.09 6.40
C ALA A 293 14.00 -6.26 5.77
N PRO A 294 15.32 -6.12 5.53
CA PRO A 294 16.11 -7.18 4.90
C PRO A 294 16.05 -8.48 5.70
N GLY A 295 15.92 -9.60 5.00
CA GLY A 295 15.79 -10.92 5.60
C GLY A 295 14.36 -11.36 5.91
N VAL A 296 13.35 -10.50 5.72
CA VAL A 296 11.95 -10.88 5.89
C VAL A 296 11.58 -11.97 4.87
N THR A 297 10.97 -13.03 5.37
CA THR A 297 10.43 -14.11 4.53
C THR A 297 8.93 -13.89 4.28
N PRO A 298 8.32 -14.54 3.27
CA PRO A 298 6.88 -14.49 3.06
C PRO A 298 6.08 -14.87 4.32
N SER A 299 6.47 -15.92 5.03
CA SER A 299 5.83 -16.36 6.27
C SER A 299 5.97 -15.39 7.44
N ASP A 300 7.07 -14.60 7.49
CA ASP A 300 7.26 -13.59 8.52
C ASP A 300 6.39 -12.35 8.27
N ALA A 301 6.11 -12.05 6.99
CA ALA A 301 5.45 -10.81 6.59
C ALA A 301 4.06 -10.64 7.22
N ALA A 302 3.33 -11.73 7.44
CA ALA A 302 2.04 -11.71 8.15
C ALA A 302 2.19 -11.15 9.56
N ALA A 303 3.15 -11.64 10.34
CA ALA A 303 3.37 -11.24 11.72
C ALA A 303 4.06 -9.88 11.84
N LEU A 304 5.04 -9.59 10.98
CA LEU A 304 5.88 -8.39 11.10
C LEU A 304 5.27 -7.14 10.49
N TYR A 305 4.44 -7.29 9.46
CA TYR A 305 3.93 -6.17 8.68
C TYR A 305 2.41 -6.06 8.71
N VAL A 306 1.67 -7.16 8.53
CA VAL A 306 0.20 -7.13 8.52
C VAL A 306 -0.36 -7.05 9.94
N ARG A 307 0.06 -7.94 10.83
CA ARG A 307 -0.46 -7.99 12.20
C ARG A 307 -0.37 -6.66 12.96
N PRO A 308 0.74 -5.87 12.87
CA PRO A 308 0.82 -4.55 13.51
C PRO A 308 -0.25 -3.55 13.06
N PHE A 309 -0.81 -3.71 11.88
CA PHE A 309 -1.93 -2.89 11.43
C PHE A 309 -3.23 -3.23 12.17
N PHE A 310 -3.44 -4.49 12.54
CA PHE A 310 -4.61 -4.93 13.31
C PHE A 310 -4.46 -4.69 14.82
N ASP A 311 -3.28 -4.95 15.38
CA ASP A 311 -3.03 -4.87 16.82
C ASP A 311 -2.59 -3.47 17.28
N GLY A 312 -2.05 -2.68 16.35
CA GLY A 312 -1.40 -1.39 16.60
C GLY A 312 0.10 -1.43 16.36
N LEU A 313 0.62 -0.30 15.89
CA LEU A 313 2.01 -0.15 15.50
C LEU A 313 2.98 -0.29 16.69
N ILE A 314 2.52 0.09 17.89
CA ILE A 314 3.26 -0.05 19.13
C ILE A 314 2.62 -1.18 19.93
N PRO A 315 3.40 -2.20 20.34
CA PRO A 315 2.87 -3.29 21.14
C PRO A 315 2.18 -2.76 22.41
N LYS A 316 1.03 -3.32 22.73
CA LYS A 316 0.40 -3.10 24.03
C LYS A 316 1.10 -4.05 25.00
N GLY A 317 1.72 -3.51 26.03
CA GLY A 317 2.39 -4.28 27.09
C GLY A 317 1.45 -5.24 27.80
#